data_0d57947881edd6608d728c24f4078118
#
_entry.id   0d57947881edd6608d728c24f4078118
#
_cell.length_a   1.000
_cell.length_b   1.000
_cell.length_c   1.000
_cell.angle_alpha   90.00
_cell.angle_beta   90.00
_cell.angle_gamma   90.00
#
_symmetry.space_group_name_H-M   'P 1'
#
loop_
_entity.id
_entity.type
_entity.pdbx_description
1 polymer ?
#
loop_
_entity_poly.entity_id
_entity_poly.type
_entity_poly.pdbx_seq_one_letter_code
_entity_poly.pdbx_strand_id
1 'polypeptide(L)'
;MVACGRRKGSGYEGYAFVANQDGQAIAAVDLTTFTVARYIRLSGSPTAVVSPAGRPSIYALTPADGCVQEISTAKLACQRKVQVARVADSMRVAPGGRPELWVLCRQPRQLVRLDLDQMKTGASITLPFEACDFDLAPDGETAVISFGESGRFGIADLAKQSCRVFDLGRKLSLARFRSDGRQLLIAAAEEPLLAIVDFKTGRLLVNLPLAVRAQNFCSKSDGGQLFITGQGMDAVVIVYPYTTEVAETVLAGRAPGFMAECACEDGDYLFVANPESGEVTILDVDARKVVAVVAVGRSPIFITQTPDRQYALVLNRDSGDMAVVRLAAVGGKRDRSAPLFTMIPVGSKPVCATVRHV
;
A
#
# COMPACT_ATOMS: atom_id res chain seq x y z
N MET A 1 -26.85 -32.34 22.10
CA MET A 1 -25.86 -31.28 22.03
C MET A 1 -25.03 -31.50 20.78
N VAL A 2 -25.34 -30.78 19.70
CA VAL A 2 -24.54 -30.85 18.47
C VAL A 2 -23.37 -29.91 18.68
N ALA A 3 -22.15 -30.45 18.81
CA ALA A 3 -20.93 -29.67 18.84
C ALA A 3 -20.82 -28.94 17.50
N CYS A 4 -20.98 -27.62 17.52
CA CYS A 4 -20.76 -26.77 16.37
C CYS A 4 -19.22 -26.78 16.12
N GLY A 5 -18.78 -27.69 15.24
CA GLY A 5 -17.39 -27.79 14.86
C GLY A 5 -16.94 -26.47 14.21
N ARG A 6 -16.04 -25.75 14.86
CA ARG A 6 -15.36 -24.61 14.26
C ARG A 6 -14.77 -25.04 12.92
N ARG A 7 -15.17 -24.40 11.82
CA ARG A 7 -14.55 -24.63 10.52
C ARG A 7 -13.05 -24.31 10.67
N LYS A 8 -12.20 -25.25 10.30
CA LYS A 8 -10.76 -25.03 10.24
C LYS A 8 -10.48 -23.86 9.31
N GLY A 9 -9.49 -23.03 9.64
CA GLY A 9 -9.02 -21.93 8.80
C GLY A 9 -8.45 -22.41 7.44
N SER A 10 -7.80 -21.52 6.71
CA SER A 10 -7.27 -21.78 5.37
C SER A 10 -6.18 -22.86 5.32
N GLY A 11 -5.54 -23.14 6.44
CA GLY A 11 -4.33 -23.96 6.50
C GLY A 11 -3.05 -23.17 6.19
N TYR A 12 -3.13 -21.83 5.96
CA TYR A 12 -1.96 -21.00 5.82
C TYR A 12 -1.29 -20.78 7.18
N GLU A 13 -0.08 -21.32 7.32
CA GLU A 13 0.71 -21.19 8.55
C GLU A 13 1.38 -19.81 8.57
N GLY A 14 0.77 -18.85 9.25
CA GLY A 14 1.29 -17.50 9.34
C GLY A 14 0.31 -16.50 9.94
N TYR A 15 0.77 -15.26 9.99
CA TYR A 15 0.03 -14.16 10.59
C TYR A 15 -0.20 -13.01 9.61
N ALA A 16 -1.36 -12.38 9.72
CA ALA A 16 -1.56 -11.02 9.27
C ALA A 16 -1.23 -10.06 10.43
N PHE A 17 -0.30 -9.16 10.22
CA PHE A 17 0.10 -8.14 11.18
C PHE A 17 -0.59 -6.82 10.84
N VAL A 18 -1.57 -6.44 11.63
CA VAL A 18 -2.44 -5.27 11.40
C VAL A 18 -2.01 -4.12 12.29
N ALA A 19 -1.69 -2.98 11.69
CA ALA A 19 -1.34 -1.75 12.40
C ALA A 19 -2.61 -1.02 12.86
N ASN A 20 -2.78 -0.89 14.18
CA ASN A 20 -3.88 -0.21 14.83
C ASN A 20 -3.43 1.15 15.34
N GLN A 21 -3.85 2.21 14.65
CA GLN A 21 -3.38 3.57 14.91
C GLN A 21 -3.72 4.07 16.32
N ASP A 22 -5.00 4.04 16.69
CA ASP A 22 -5.44 4.51 18.00
C ASP A 22 -5.10 3.52 19.14
N GLY A 23 -4.97 2.23 18.80
CA GLY A 23 -4.56 1.20 19.75
C GLY A 23 -3.06 1.20 20.06
N GLN A 24 -2.24 1.96 19.32
CA GLN A 24 -0.77 1.97 19.42
C GLN A 24 -0.18 0.56 19.46
N ALA A 25 -0.67 -0.31 18.59
CA ALA A 25 -0.33 -1.72 18.60
C ALA A 25 -0.37 -2.34 17.21
N ILE A 26 0.31 -3.47 17.06
CA ILE A 26 0.13 -4.39 15.94
C ILE A 26 -0.69 -5.58 16.45
N ALA A 27 -1.82 -5.87 15.80
CA ALA A 27 -2.54 -7.13 16.02
C ALA A 27 -1.93 -8.23 15.15
N ALA A 28 -1.45 -9.30 15.74
CA ALA A 28 -1.04 -10.50 15.04
C ALA A 28 -2.25 -11.46 14.93
N VAL A 29 -2.81 -11.58 13.75
CA VAL A 29 -3.97 -12.43 13.45
C VAL A 29 -3.47 -13.75 12.87
N ASP A 30 -3.72 -14.83 13.57
CA ASP A 30 -3.43 -16.20 13.11
C ASP A 30 -4.38 -16.55 11.95
N LEU A 31 -3.80 -16.83 10.78
CA LEU A 31 -4.54 -17.13 9.56
C LEU A 31 -4.94 -18.60 9.42
N THR A 32 -4.54 -19.47 10.35
CA THR A 32 -5.06 -20.83 10.43
C THR A 32 -6.39 -20.89 11.18
N THR A 33 -6.55 -20.04 12.20
CA THR A 33 -7.72 -19.98 13.06
C THR A 33 -8.61 -18.76 12.82
N PHE A 34 -8.10 -17.75 12.10
CA PHE A 34 -8.72 -16.44 11.88
C PHE A 34 -9.10 -15.75 13.21
N THR A 35 -8.16 -15.75 14.14
CA THR A 35 -8.30 -15.08 15.44
C THR A 35 -7.07 -14.26 15.78
N VAL A 36 -7.24 -13.21 16.59
CA VAL A 36 -6.10 -12.44 17.08
C VAL A 36 -5.34 -13.26 18.10
N ALA A 37 -4.10 -13.62 17.78
CA ALA A 37 -3.21 -14.35 18.68
C ALA A 37 -2.59 -13.41 19.71
N ARG A 38 -2.24 -12.17 19.31
CA ARG A 38 -1.59 -11.21 20.20
C ARG A 38 -1.73 -9.78 19.72
N TYR A 39 -1.82 -8.84 20.67
CA TYR A 39 -1.61 -7.42 20.46
C TYR A 39 -0.20 -7.04 20.91
N ILE A 40 0.62 -6.55 19.99
CA ILE A 40 2.01 -6.14 20.23
C ILE A 40 2.01 -4.63 20.41
N ARG A 41 2.24 -4.15 21.63
CA ARG A 41 2.27 -2.73 21.94
C ARG A 41 3.48 -2.05 21.31
N LEU A 42 3.29 -0.85 20.78
CA LEU A 42 4.31 0.01 20.22
C LEU A 42 4.48 1.27 21.07
N SER A 43 5.55 2.02 20.82
CA SER A 43 5.80 3.29 21.53
C SER A 43 4.96 4.46 21.03
N GLY A 44 4.24 4.29 19.93
CA GLY A 44 3.41 5.33 19.31
C GLY A 44 2.42 4.73 18.32
N SER A 45 1.63 5.60 17.69
CA SER A 45 0.61 5.23 16.72
C SER A 45 1.24 4.79 15.39
N PRO A 46 1.11 3.51 14.97
CA PRO A 46 1.64 3.06 13.70
C PRO A 46 0.78 3.54 12.52
N THR A 47 1.44 3.88 11.41
CA THR A 47 0.77 4.20 10.14
C THR A 47 1.17 3.28 9.00
N ALA A 48 2.27 2.55 9.15
CA ALA A 48 2.76 1.61 8.17
C ALA A 48 3.36 0.38 8.84
N VAL A 49 3.16 -0.79 8.24
CA VAL A 49 3.85 -2.03 8.58
C VAL A 49 4.28 -2.72 7.30
N VAL A 50 5.53 -3.17 7.24
CA VAL A 50 6.11 -3.84 6.07
C VAL A 50 6.83 -5.11 6.47
N SER A 51 6.88 -6.07 5.55
CA SER A 51 7.56 -7.35 5.70
C SER A 51 8.58 -7.53 4.58
N PRO A 52 9.83 -7.13 4.75
CA PRO A 52 10.88 -7.35 3.76
C PRO A 52 11.09 -8.85 3.50
N ALA A 53 11.29 -9.22 2.23
CA ALA A 53 11.51 -10.61 1.85
C ALA A 53 12.73 -11.21 2.55
N GLY A 54 12.69 -12.52 2.86
CA GLY A 54 13.80 -13.24 3.48
C GLY A 54 14.10 -12.92 4.95
N ARG A 55 13.30 -12.10 5.63
CA ARG A 55 13.56 -11.72 7.04
C ARG A 55 12.51 -12.28 8.00
N PRO A 56 12.90 -12.72 9.21
CA PRO A 56 11.98 -13.26 10.22
C PRO A 56 11.31 -12.15 11.06
N SER A 57 11.30 -10.91 10.55
CA SER A 57 10.77 -9.73 11.24
C SER A 57 9.92 -8.89 10.31
N ILE A 58 8.99 -8.16 10.89
CA ILE A 58 8.28 -7.07 10.26
C ILE A 58 8.70 -5.74 10.89
N TYR A 59 8.45 -4.65 10.19
CA TYR A 59 8.85 -3.30 10.63
C TYR A 59 7.65 -2.37 10.63
N ALA A 60 7.41 -1.70 11.75
CA ALA A 60 6.33 -0.75 11.92
C ALA A 60 6.87 0.67 12.04
N LEU A 61 6.27 1.62 11.33
CA LEU A 61 6.57 3.05 11.41
C LEU A 61 5.60 3.73 12.38
N THR A 62 6.13 4.48 13.34
CA THR A 62 5.39 5.37 14.23
C THR A 62 5.82 6.81 13.93
N PRO A 63 5.06 7.56 13.08
CA PRO A 63 5.51 8.84 12.52
C PRO A 63 5.74 9.93 13.54
N ALA A 64 4.87 10.06 14.55
CA ALA A 64 4.90 11.17 15.49
C ALA A 64 6.18 11.20 16.36
N ASP A 65 6.75 10.03 16.65
CA ASP A 65 8.03 9.89 17.36
C ASP A 65 9.20 9.57 16.39
N GLY A 66 8.92 9.52 15.10
CA GLY A 66 9.91 9.30 14.05
C GLY A 66 10.64 7.97 14.18
N CYS A 67 9.96 6.92 14.64
CA CYS A 67 10.59 5.64 14.94
C CYS A 67 10.16 4.52 14.00
N VAL A 68 11.13 3.64 13.72
CA VAL A 68 10.88 2.32 13.12
C VAL A 68 11.14 1.26 14.19
N GLN A 69 10.17 0.37 14.36
CA GLN A 69 10.21 -0.72 15.36
C GLN A 69 10.23 -2.06 14.65
N GLU A 70 11.21 -2.89 15.00
CA GLU A 70 11.32 -4.26 14.52
C GLU A 70 10.54 -5.20 15.42
N ILE A 71 9.72 -6.05 14.82
CA ILE A 71 8.86 -7.01 15.49
C ILE A 71 9.20 -8.41 15.00
N SER A 72 9.54 -9.30 15.94
CA SER A 72 9.75 -10.71 15.61
C SER A 72 8.44 -11.39 15.32
N THR A 73 8.36 -12.08 14.19
CA THR A 73 7.16 -12.84 13.82
C THR A 73 7.02 -14.11 14.66
N ALA A 74 8.13 -14.75 15.05
CA ALA A 74 8.12 -15.95 15.89
C ALA A 74 7.77 -15.66 17.37
N LYS A 75 8.29 -14.54 17.93
CA LYS A 75 8.04 -14.17 19.32
C LYS A 75 6.79 -13.31 19.52
N LEU A 76 6.23 -12.76 18.44
CA LEU A 76 5.15 -11.79 18.45
C LEU A 76 5.43 -10.66 19.43
N ALA A 77 6.63 -10.07 19.35
CA ALA A 77 7.10 -9.03 20.25
C ALA A 77 8.04 -8.05 19.55
N CYS A 78 8.01 -6.78 19.99
CA CYS A 78 8.99 -5.77 19.57
C CYS A 78 10.38 -6.18 20.09
N GLN A 79 11.39 -6.14 19.22
CA GLN A 79 12.78 -6.52 19.54
C GLN A 79 13.69 -5.32 19.59
N ARG A 80 13.63 -4.49 18.56
CA ARG A 80 14.52 -3.32 18.41
C ARG A 80 13.70 -2.12 17.97
N LYS A 81 14.17 -0.94 18.35
CA LYS A 81 13.58 0.34 17.96
C LYS A 81 14.69 1.28 17.56
N VAL A 82 14.48 2.05 16.50
CA VAL A 82 15.40 3.12 16.10
C VAL A 82 14.61 4.37 15.77
N GLN A 83 15.08 5.50 16.27
CA GLN A 83 14.55 6.81 15.88
C GLN A 83 15.30 7.28 14.64
N VAL A 84 14.59 7.44 13.52
CA VAL A 84 15.16 7.85 12.23
C VAL A 84 15.08 9.36 12.02
N ALA A 85 14.15 10.02 12.71
CA ALA A 85 13.92 11.46 12.66
C ALA A 85 13.14 11.92 13.88
N ARG A 86 12.83 13.22 13.98
CA ARG A 86 11.86 13.73 14.98
C ARG A 86 10.43 13.42 14.56
N VAL A 87 10.13 13.59 13.26
CA VAL A 87 8.84 13.24 12.63
C VAL A 87 9.13 12.58 11.30
N ALA A 88 8.52 11.42 11.06
CA ALA A 88 8.55 10.70 9.79
C ALA A 88 7.16 10.71 9.13
N ASP A 89 7.08 10.36 7.85
CA ASP A 89 5.81 10.28 7.12
C ASP A 89 5.52 8.89 6.60
N SER A 90 6.43 8.32 5.83
CA SER A 90 6.24 7.04 5.17
C SER A 90 7.55 6.25 5.05
N MET A 91 7.44 4.96 4.78
CA MET A 91 8.60 4.10 4.54
C MET A 91 8.36 3.13 3.39
N ARG A 92 9.43 2.75 2.70
CA ARG A 92 9.42 1.75 1.64
C ARG A 92 10.56 0.76 1.80
N VAL A 93 10.29 -0.49 1.48
CA VAL A 93 11.31 -1.55 1.39
C VAL A 93 12.15 -1.32 0.16
N ALA A 94 13.47 -1.39 0.29
CA ALA A 94 14.36 -1.35 -0.87
C ALA A 94 14.10 -2.56 -1.79
N PRO A 95 13.99 -2.36 -3.12
CA PRO A 95 13.80 -3.45 -4.06
C PRO A 95 15.02 -4.37 -4.14
N GLY A 96 14.84 -5.53 -4.79
CA GLY A 96 15.95 -6.49 -5.00
C GLY A 96 16.39 -7.24 -3.73
N GLY A 97 15.55 -7.30 -2.69
CA GLY A 97 15.85 -8.06 -1.46
C GLY A 97 16.94 -7.44 -0.59
N ARG A 98 17.31 -6.19 -0.82
CA ARG A 98 18.27 -5.46 0.02
C ARG A 98 17.73 -5.33 1.45
N PRO A 99 18.56 -5.52 2.49
CA PRO A 99 18.13 -5.43 3.89
C PRO A 99 18.00 -3.97 4.34
N GLU A 100 17.24 -3.17 3.62
CA GLU A 100 17.15 -1.73 3.80
C GLU A 100 15.69 -1.24 3.71
N LEU A 101 15.38 -0.23 4.52
CA LEU A 101 14.21 0.62 4.37
C LEU A 101 14.66 2.04 4.03
N TRP A 102 13.88 2.71 3.22
CA TRP A 102 13.97 4.15 3.04
C TRP A 102 12.78 4.81 3.72
N VAL A 103 13.07 5.81 4.54
CA VAL A 103 12.07 6.52 5.35
C VAL A 103 12.05 7.98 4.95
N LEU A 104 10.88 8.45 4.52
CA LEU A 104 10.63 9.85 4.26
C LEU A 104 10.37 10.56 5.59
N CYS A 105 11.16 11.60 5.87
CA CYS A 105 11.13 12.32 7.12
C CYS A 105 10.73 13.78 6.89
N ARG A 106 9.89 14.31 7.78
CA ARG A 106 9.44 15.71 7.75
C ARG A 106 10.32 16.62 8.60
N GLN A 107 10.83 16.10 9.73
CA GLN A 107 11.65 16.87 10.66
C GLN A 107 12.86 16.04 11.13
N PRO A 108 14.05 16.34 10.61
CA PRO A 108 14.34 17.24 9.48
C PRO A 108 13.81 16.70 8.15
N ARG A 109 13.65 17.57 7.14
CA ARG A 109 13.22 17.17 5.79
C ARG A 109 14.32 16.39 5.10
N GLN A 110 14.17 15.06 5.08
CA GLN A 110 15.19 14.18 4.52
C GLN A 110 14.59 12.81 4.11
N LEU A 111 15.27 12.13 3.22
CA LEU A 111 15.07 10.72 2.94
C LEU A 111 16.21 9.94 3.59
N VAL A 112 15.90 9.03 4.52
CA VAL A 112 16.88 8.33 5.37
C VAL A 112 16.89 6.85 5.04
N ARG A 113 18.08 6.28 4.85
CA ARG A 113 18.27 4.84 4.77
C ARG A 113 18.36 4.25 6.18
N LEU A 114 17.63 3.19 6.41
CA LEU A 114 17.71 2.34 7.60
C LEU A 114 18.24 0.97 7.20
N ASP A 115 19.41 0.61 7.74
CA ASP A 115 19.98 -0.73 7.66
C ASP A 115 19.23 -1.65 8.63
N LEU A 116 18.65 -2.73 8.11
CA LEU A 116 17.81 -3.65 8.89
C LEU A 116 18.61 -4.71 9.66
N ASP A 117 19.87 -4.97 9.27
CA ASP A 117 20.73 -5.90 10.00
C ASP A 117 21.22 -5.26 11.28
N GLN A 118 21.69 -4.04 11.19
CA GLN A 118 22.20 -3.27 12.31
C GLN A 118 21.14 -2.50 13.07
N MET A 119 19.94 -2.28 12.48
CA MET A 119 18.92 -1.34 12.96
C MET A 119 19.52 0.04 13.23
N LYS A 120 20.24 0.56 12.23
CA LYS A 120 20.91 1.87 12.30
C LYS A 120 20.61 2.69 11.07
N THR A 121 20.48 3.99 11.29
CA THR A 121 20.40 4.96 10.19
C THR A 121 21.74 5.05 9.48
N GLY A 122 21.69 5.06 8.15
CA GLY A 122 22.84 5.20 7.27
C GLY A 122 22.80 6.51 6.50
N ALA A 123 22.92 6.42 5.17
CA ALA A 123 22.86 7.56 4.27
C ALA A 123 21.58 8.37 4.45
N SER A 124 21.68 9.70 4.35
CA SER A 124 20.53 10.61 4.36
C SER A 124 20.66 11.65 3.26
N ILE A 125 19.54 11.97 2.63
CA ILE A 125 19.44 12.97 1.57
C ILE A 125 18.57 14.11 2.08
N THR A 126 19.15 15.29 2.24
CA THR A 126 18.40 16.49 2.62
C THR A 126 17.49 16.91 1.48
N LEU A 127 16.22 17.19 1.80
CA LEU A 127 15.20 17.59 0.84
C LEU A 127 14.96 19.10 0.91
N PRO A 128 14.98 19.80 -0.23
CA PRO A 128 14.84 21.27 -0.25
C PRO A 128 13.43 21.75 0.07
N PHE A 129 12.42 20.92 -0.15
CA PHE A 129 11.01 21.21 0.08
C PHE A 129 10.37 20.13 0.94
N GLU A 130 9.21 20.42 1.52
CA GLU A 130 8.38 19.42 2.18
C GLU A 130 7.86 18.42 1.14
N ALA A 131 8.09 17.14 1.41
CA ALA A 131 7.67 16.05 0.54
C ALA A 131 6.36 15.45 1.04
N CYS A 132 5.47 15.08 0.12
CA CYS A 132 4.20 14.41 0.43
C CYS A 132 4.21 12.92 0.05
N ASP A 133 5.11 12.50 -0.86
CA ASP A 133 5.21 11.12 -1.31
C ASP A 133 6.58 10.84 -1.91
N PHE A 134 6.97 9.57 -1.95
CA PHE A 134 8.15 9.11 -2.67
C PHE A 134 7.99 7.69 -3.17
N ASP A 135 8.80 7.32 -4.16
CA ASP A 135 8.90 5.96 -4.64
C ASP A 135 10.35 5.61 -4.97
N LEU A 136 10.66 4.30 -4.92
CA LEU A 136 11.98 3.77 -5.27
C LEU A 136 11.94 3.19 -6.68
N ALA A 137 12.98 3.46 -7.45
CA ALA A 137 13.14 2.83 -8.75
C ALA A 137 13.30 1.30 -8.62
N PRO A 138 12.88 0.51 -9.61
CA PRO A 138 12.99 -0.95 -9.55
C PRO A 138 14.42 -1.47 -9.34
N ASP A 139 15.44 -0.72 -9.76
CA ASP A 139 16.86 -1.03 -9.53
C ASP A 139 17.33 -0.74 -8.10
N GLY A 140 16.56 0.04 -7.33
CA GLY A 140 16.88 0.45 -5.98
C GLY A 140 18.05 1.44 -5.88
N GLU A 141 18.41 2.13 -6.97
CA GLU A 141 19.52 3.10 -6.99
C GLU A 141 19.02 4.55 -6.90
N THR A 142 17.77 4.78 -7.23
CA THR A 142 17.18 6.11 -7.27
C THR A 142 15.80 6.15 -6.61
N ALA A 143 15.39 7.37 -6.22
CA ALA A 143 14.04 7.63 -5.73
C ALA A 143 13.42 8.83 -6.45
N VAL A 144 12.12 8.81 -6.69
CA VAL A 144 11.33 9.99 -7.04
C VAL A 144 10.64 10.51 -5.78
N ILE A 145 10.59 11.83 -5.62
CA ILE A 145 10.00 12.50 -4.45
C ILE A 145 9.04 13.58 -4.96
N SER A 146 7.80 13.53 -4.49
CA SER A 146 6.83 14.60 -4.74
C SER A 146 6.91 15.65 -3.64
N PHE A 147 7.12 16.91 -4.02
CA PHE A 147 7.16 18.05 -3.10
C PHE A 147 5.82 18.82 -3.04
N GLY A 148 4.73 18.12 -3.26
CA GLY A 148 3.36 18.53 -3.01
C GLY A 148 3.04 19.97 -3.40
N GLU A 149 2.86 20.81 -2.41
CA GLU A 149 2.46 22.23 -2.52
C GLU A 149 3.44 23.08 -3.36
N SER A 150 4.73 22.71 -3.42
CA SER A 150 5.72 23.47 -4.18
C SER A 150 5.61 23.32 -5.69
N GLY A 151 4.83 22.38 -6.18
CA GLY A 151 4.70 22.09 -7.61
C GLY A 151 5.91 21.40 -8.24
N ARG A 152 6.82 20.90 -7.41
CA ARG A 152 8.11 20.32 -7.80
C ARG A 152 8.20 18.85 -7.48
N PHE A 153 9.09 18.16 -8.17
CA PHE A 153 9.49 16.79 -7.82
C PHE A 153 11.02 16.69 -7.80
N GLY A 154 11.52 15.71 -7.05
CA GLY A 154 12.93 15.41 -6.95
C GLY A 154 13.26 14.05 -7.54
N ILE A 155 14.42 13.93 -8.16
CA ILE A 155 15.05 12.66 -8.51
C ILE A 155 16.30 12.54 -7.66
N ALA A 156 16.29 11.61 -6.71
CA ALA A 156 17.38 11.40 -5.78
C ALA A 156 18.25 10.22 -6.22
N ASP A 157 19.57 10.44 -6.30
CA ASP A 157 20.59 9.40 -6.43
C ASP A 157 20.94 8.92 -5.01
N LEU A 158 20.57 7.70 -4.69
CA LEU A 158 20.67 7.15 -3.33
C LEU A 158 22.12 6.88 -2.92
N ALA A 159 22.98 6.53 -3.88
CA ALA A 159 24.41 6.30 -3.63
C ALA A 159 25.18 7.60 -3.45
N LYS A 160 24.91 8.62 -4.30
CA LYS A 160 25.56 9.92 -4.22
C LYS A 160 24.94 10.85 -3.17
N GLN A 161 23.83 10.45 -2.55
CA GLN A 161 23.10 11.25 -1.56
C GLN A 161 22.73 12.66 -2.08
N SER A 162 22.32 12.74 -3.32
CA SER A 162 21.98 13.99 -3.98
C SER A 162 20.56 13.96 -4.56
N CYS A 163 19.91 15.12 -4.63
CA CYS A 163 18.57 15.26 -5.19
C CYS A 163 18.54 16.38 -6.22
N ARG A 164 18.20 16.04 -7.45
CA ARG A 164 17.92 17.03 -8.53
C ARG A 164 16.44 17.38 -8.48
N VAL A 165 16.11 18.66 -8.59
CA VAL A 165 14.75 19.17 -8.51
C VAL A 165 14.29 19.67 -9.86
N PHE A 166 13.03 19.36 -10.18
CA PHE A 166 12.35 19.78 -11.41
C PHE A 166 11.01 20.42 -11.07
N ASP A 167 10.56 21.34 -11.92
CA ASP A 167 9.32 22.08 -11.73
C ASP A 167 8.28 21.63 -12.75
N LEU A 168 7.05 21.31 -12.29
CA LEU A 168 5.91 21.01 -13.13
C LEU A 168 4.86 22.14 -13.16
N GLY A 169 5.07 23.19 -12.35
CA GLY A 169 4.23 24.39 -12.32
C GLY A 169 2.81 24.15 -11.77
N ARG A 170 2.59 23.05 -11.04
CA ARG A 170 1.30 22.68 -10.44
C ARG A 170 1.50 21.84 -9.19
N LYS A 171 0.59 21.92 -8.22
CA LYS A 171 0.64 21.10 -7.02
C LYS A 171 0.58 19.62 -7.37
N LEU A 172 1.38 18.83 -6.67
CA LEU A 172 1.56 17.39 -6.91
C LEU A 172 1.00 16.58 -5.75
N SER A 173 0.61 15.34 -6.03
CA SER A 173 0.25 14.35 -5.01
C SER A 173 1.19 13.15 -5.07
N LEU A 174 0.82 12.10 -5.78
CA LEU A 174 1.58 10.87 -5.87
C LEU A 174 2.65 10.93 -6.95
N ALA A 175 3.78 10.26 -6.70
CA ALA A 175 4.82 10.04 -7.69
C ALA A 175 5.25 8.58 -7.67
N ARG A 176 5.23 7.90 -8.82
CA ARG A 176 5.63 6.50 -8.99
C ARG A 176 6.53 6.33 -10.19
N PHE A 177 7.42 5.36 -10.10
CA PHE A 177 8.08 4.86 -11.30
C PHE A 177 7.11 4.01 -12.11
N ARG A 178 7.17 4.12 -13.43
CA ARG A 178 6.64 3.08 -14.31
C ARG A 178 7.46 1.80 -14.07
N SER A 179 6.87 0.63 -14.22
CA SER A 179 7.49 -0.65 -13.86
C SER A 179 8.84 -0.92 -14.55
N ASP A 180 9.10 -0.31 -15.72
CA ASP A 180 10.40 -0.40 -16.41
C ASP A 180 11.45 0.61 -15.91
N GLY A 181 11.12 1.46 -14.93
CA GLY A 181 12.01 2.48 -14.39
C GLY A 181 12.36 3.64 -15.32
N ARG A 182 11.78 3.72 -16.53
CA ARG A 182 12.16 4.72 -17.54
C ARG A 182 11.38 6.03 -17.45
N GLN A 183 10.19 5.97 -16.91
CA GLN A 183 9.31 7.13 -16.78
C GLN A 183 8.76 7.25 -15.37
N LEU A 184 8.40 8.47 -15.02
CA LEU A 184 7.71 8.80 -13.79
C LEU A 184 6.25 9.13 -14.10
N LEU A 185 5.36 8.66 -13.25
CA LEU A 185 3.93 8.86 -13.27
C LEU A 185 3.60 9.75 -12.08
N ILE A 186 3.32 11.04 -12.33
CA ILE A 186 3.14 12.05 -11.27
C ILE A 186 1.73 12.62 -11.36
N ALA A 187 0.96 12.45 -10.30
CA ALA A 187 -0.40 12.98 -10.22
C ALA A 187 -0.41 14.45 -9.79
N ALA A 188 -1.23 15.25 -10.45
CA ALA A 188 -1.57 16.57 -9.97
C ALA A 188 -2.54 16.50 -8.80
N ALA A 189 -2.36 17.36 -7.77
CA ALA A 189 -3.19 17.33 -6.57
C ALA A 189 -4.57 17.97 -6.77
N GLU A 190 -4.64 19.04 -7.56
CA GLU A 190 -5.84 19.85 -7.73
C GLU A 190 -6.51 19.68 -9.11
N GLU A 191 -5.83 19.00 -10.03
CA GLU A 191 -6.30 18.80 -11.40
C GLU A 191 -6.47 17.29 -11.69
N PRO A 192 -7.46 16.87 -12.50
CA PRO A 192 -7.61 15.50 -12.94
C PRO A 192 -6.60 15.17 -14.05
N LEU A 193 -5.33 15.06 -13.67
CA LEU A 193 -4.22 14.99 -14.60
C LEU A 193 -3.09 14.10 -14.08
N LEU A 194 -2.53 13.27 -14.96
CA LEU A 194 -1.32 12.50 -14.78
C LEU A 194 -0.21 13.04 -15.66
N ALA A 195 0.84 13.59 -15.08
CA ALA A 195 2.05 13.97 -15.79
C ALA A 195 2.96 12.76 -15.98
N ILE A 196 3.35 12.49 -17.21
CA ILE A 196 4.33 11.45 -17.56
C ILE A 196 5.65 12.16 -17.89
N VAL A 197 6.69 11.78 -17.14
CA VAL A 197 7.98 12.48 -17.16
C VAL A 197 9.08 11.47 -17.53
N ASP A 198 10.00 11.87 -18.39
CA ASP A 198 11.22 11.09 -18.64
C ASP A 198 12.12 11.12 -17.40
N PHE A 199 12.44 9.95 -16.87
CA PHE A 199 13.19 9.82 -15.63
C PHE A 199 14.61 10.40 -15.72
N LYS A 200 15.31 10.20 -16.84
CA LYS A 200 16.72 10.61 -16.97
C LYS A 200 16.89 12.13 -17.03
N THR A 201 16.02 12.77 -17.80
CA THR A 201 16.09 14.21 -18.09
C THR A 201 15.23 15.06 -17.17
N GLY A 202 14.22 14.47 -16.51
CA GLY A 202 13.20 15.20 -15.76
C GLY A 202 12.23 15.96 -16.65
N ARG A 203 12.24 15.72 -17.97
CA ARG A 203 11.39 16.44 -18.92
C ARG A 203 9.98 15.88 -18.94
N LEU A 204 8.99 16.74 -18.87
CA LEU A 204 7.60 16.39 -19.10
C LEU A 204 7.41 15.89 -20.54
N LEU A 205 6.88 14.68 -20.69
CA LEU A 205 6.57 14.07 -21.98
C LEU A 205 5.11 14.31 -22.37
N VAL A 206 4.18 14.01 -21.43
CA VAL A 206 2.74 14.07 -21.66
C VAL A 206 2.03 14.52 -20.39
N ASN A 207 0.99 15.32 -20.54
CA ASN A 207 -0.06 15.56 -19.57
C ASN A 207 -1.28 14.73 -19.99
N LEU A 208 -1.56 13.62 -19.31
CA LEU A 208 -2.69 12.75 -19.59
C LEU A 208 -3.91 13.19 -18.77
N PRO A 209 -4.99 13.70 -19.39
CA PRO A 209 -6.22 14.01 -18.66
C PRO A 209 -6.87 12.74 -18.09
N LEU A 210 -7.37 12.84 -16.87
CA LEU A 210 -8.07 11.77 -16.17
C LEU A 210 -9.53 12.16 -15.91
N ALA A 211 -10.37 11.19 -15.52
CA ALA A 211 -11.72 11.45 -15.04
C ALA A 211 -11.75 11.83 -13.54
N VAL A 212 -10.64 11.60 -12.82
CA VAL A 212 -10.53 11.82 -11.36
C VAL A 212 -9.25 12.58 -11.01
N ARG A 213 -9.27 13.33 -9.92
CA ARG A 213 -8.05 13.83 -9.27
C ARG A 213 -7.43 12.67 -8.49
N ALA A 214 -6.31 12.16 -8.99
CA ALA A 214 -5.72 10.92 -8.52
C ALA A 214 -5.26 11.01 -7.06
N GLN A 215 -5.67 10.04 -6.24
CA GLN A 215 -5.26 9.89 -4.84
C GLN A 215 -4.63 8.53 -4.54
N ASN A 216 -4.93 7.52 -5.37
CA ASN A 216 -4.34 6.19 -5.22
C ASN A 216 -3.95 5.63 -6.58
N PHE A 217 -2.83 4.92 -6.59
CA PHE A 217 -2.32 4.16 -7.73
C PHE A 217 -2.18 2.70 -7.35
N CYS A 218 -2.59 1.80 -8.25
CA CYS A 218 -2.29 0.39 -8.19
C CYS A 218 -1.83 -0.06 -9.58
N SER A 219 -0.61 -0.58 -9.69
CA SER A 219 -0.12 -1.14 -10.95
C SER A 219 -0.47 -2.62 -11.02
N LYS A 220 -0.85 -3.10 -12.20
CA LYS A 220 -0.88 -4.54 -12.48
C LYS A 220 0.52 -5.12 -12.29
N SER A 221 0.63 -6.35 -11.84
CA SER A 221 1.91 -7.02 -11.52
C SER A 221 2.89 -7.06 -12.70
N ASP A 222 2.37 -7.15 -13.94
CA ASP A 222 3.16 -7.08 -15.18
C ASP A 222 3.48 -5.64 -15.63
N GLY A 223 2.93 -4.63 -14.97
CA GLY A 223 3.08 -3.22 -15.29
C GLY A 223 2.30 -2.75 -16.51
N GLY A 224 1.51 -3.60 -17.16
CA GLY A 224 0.75 -3.27 -18.38
C GLY A 224 -0.42 -2.33 -18.15
N GLN A 225 -0.94 -2.27 -16.92
CA GLN A 225 -2.05 -1.39 -16.53
C GLN A 225 -1.73 -0.65 -15.23
N LEU A 226 -2.21 0.60 -15.17
CA LEU A 226 -2.24 1.42 -13.96
C LEU A 226 -3.70 1.73 -13.64
N PHE A 227 -4.12 1.38 -12.43
CA PHE A 227 -5.44 1.69 -11.91
C PHE A 227 -5.35 2.93 -11.01
N ILE A 228 -6.27 3.86 -11.20
CA ILE A 228 -6.29 5.15 -10.51
C ILE A 228 -7.66 5.38 -9.90
N THR A 229 -7.71 5.69 -8.60
CA THR A 229 -8.89 6.21 -7.92
C THR A 229 -8.59 7.58 -7.33
N GLY A 230 -9.65 8.35 -7.06
CA GLY A 230 -9.50 9.68 -6.48
C GLY A 230 -10.80 10.46 -6.43
N GLN A 231 -10.71 11.78 -6.33
CA GLN A 231 -11.86 12.66 -6.21
C GLN A 231 -12.42 13.07 -7.57
N GLY A 232 -13.73 13.28 -7.63
CA GLY A 232 -14.45 13.80 -8.80
C GLY A 232 -15.42 12.81 -9.42
N MET A 233 -15.16 11.52 -9.34
CA MET A 233 -16.04 10.47 -9.83
C MET A 233 -15.84 9.20 -9.00
N ASP A 234 -16.94 8.47 -8.74
CA ASP A 234 -16.91 7.16 -8.08
C ASP A 234 -16.51 6.07 -9.10
N ALA A 235 -15.26 6.10 -9.51
CA ALA A 235 -14.75 5.25 -10.59
C ALA A 235 -13.28 4.86 -10.41
N VAL A 236 -12.88 3.81 -11.11
CA VAL A 236 -11.50 3.43 -11.39
C VAL A 236 -11.15 3.84 -12.80
N VAL A 237 -10.15 4.67 -12.97
CA VAL A 237 -9.57 5.00 -14.29
C VAL A 237 -8.47 4.01 -14.59
N ILE A 238 -8.54 3.35 -15.72
CA ILE A 238 -7.56 2.37 -16.21
C ILE A 238 -6.69 3.05 -17.26
N VAL A 239 -5.38 3.08 -17.03
CA VAL A 239 -4.39 3.69 -17.92
C VAL A 239 -3.45 2.61 -18.42
N TYR A 240 -3.11 2.65 -19.71
CA TYR A 240 -2.01 1.91 -20.31
C TYR A 240 -0.73 2.77 -20.27
N PRO A 241 0.16 2.56 -19.29
CA PRO A 241 1.27 3.49 -19.06
C PRO A 241 2.34 3.44 -20.15
N TYR A 242 2.38 2.38 -20.97
CA TYR A 242 3.33 2.25 -22.08
C TYR A 242 2.88 2.96 -23.36
N THR A 243 1.57 2.98 -23.63
CA THR A 243 0.99 3.72 -24.77
C THR A 243 0.53 5.11 -24.39
N THR A 244 0.51 5.41 -23.08
CA THR A 244 0.12 6.72 -22.57
C THR A 244 -1.34 7.06 -22.88
N GLU A 245 -2.23 6.09 -22.64
CA GLU A 245 -3.66 6.19 -22.96
C GLU A 245 -4.54 5.85 -21.77
N VAL A 246 -5.65 6.56 -21.62
CA VAL A 246 -6.75 6.13 -20.76
C VAL A 246 -7.52 5.05 -21.52
N ALA A 247 -7.46 3.82 -21.01
CA ALA A 247 -8.12 2.68 -21.65
C ALA A 247 -9.63 2.70 -21.38
N GLU A 248 -10.01 2.92 -20.11
CA GLU A 248 -11.40 2.86 -19.69
C GLU A 248 -11.59 3.55 -18.33
N THR A 249 -12.84 3.92 -18.03
CA THR A 249 -13.27 4.39 -16.72
C THR A 249 -14.42 3.51 -16.26
N VAL A 250 -14.23 2.74 -15.19
CA VAL A 250 -15.18 1.76 -14.67
C VAL A 250 -15.77 2.28 -13.36
N LEU A 251 -17.10 2.35 -13.27
CA LEU A 251 -17.77 2.78 -12.04
C LEU A 251 -17.51 1.79 -10.90
N ALA A 252 -17.29 2.32 -9.71
CA ALA A 252 -17.06 1.58 -8.47
C ALA A 252 -18.12 1.98 -7.41
N GLY A 253 -17.91 1.61 -6.14
CA GLY A 253 -18.72 2.10 -5.03
C GLY A 253 -18.35 3.54 -4.65
N ARG A 254 -18.96 4.07 -3.57
CA ARG A 254 -18.82 5.48 -3.19
C ARG A 254 -17.45 5.77 -2.58
N ALA A 255 -16.83 6.86 -3.06
CA ALA A 255 -15.51 7.36 -2.67
C ALA A 255 -14.43 6.27 -2.80
N PRO A 256 -14.22 5.68 -4.01
CA PRO A 256 -13.25 4.61 -4.20
C PRO A 256 -11.84 5.09 -3.82
N GLY A 257 -11.19 4.32 -2.94
CA GLY A 257 -9.91 4.66 -2.34
C GLY A 257 -8.82 3.65 -2.68
N PHE A 258 -8.27 3.00 -1.65
CA PHE A 258 -7.19 2.04 -1.79
C PHE A 258 -7.57 0.86 -2.69
N MET A 259 -6.62 0.43 -3.49
CA MET A 259 -6.78 -0.70 -4.40
C MET A 259 -5.65 -1.71 -4.20
N ALA A 260 -5.96 -2.98 -4.43
CA ALA A 260 -4.98 -4.05 -4.51
C ALA A 260 -5.32 -5.02 -5.64
N GLU A 261 -4.32 -5.37 -6.43
CA GLU A 261 -4.42 -6.52 -7.33
C GLU A 261 -4.32 -7.81 -6.51
N CYS A 262 -5.23 -8.73 -6.74
CA CYS A 262 -5.24 -10.05 -6.14
C CYS A 262 -5.23 -11.10 -7.24
N ALA A 263 -4.12 -11.82 -7.35
CA ALA A 263 -3.96 -12.89 -8.30
C ALA A 263 -4.68 -14.15 -7.80
N CYS A 264 -5.47 -14.80 -8.67
CA CYS A 264 -6.15 -16.06 -8.41
C CYS A 264 -5.78 -17.08 -9.47
N GLU A 265 -6.19 -18.34 -9.29
CA GLU A 265 -6.00 -19.37 -10.32
C GLU A 265 -6.82 -19.09 -11.59
N ASP A 266 -7.92 -18.34 -11.49
CA ASP A 266 -8.86 -18.06 -12.59
C ASP A 266 -8.61 -16.71 -13.27
N GLY A 267 -7.62 -15.93 -12.83
CA GLY A 267 -7.29 -14.61 -13.35
C GLY A 267 -6.92 -13.62 -12.25
N ASP A 268 -6.63 -12.41 -12.68
CA ASP A 268 -6.27 -11.31 -11.79
C ASP A 268 -7.49 -10.42 -11.55
N TYR A 269 -7.71 -10.07 -10.29
CA TYR A 269 -8.79 -9.19 -9.87
C TYR A 269 -8.25 -7.94 -9.20
N LEU A 270 -8.84 -6.79 -9.50
CA LEU A 270 -8.61 -5.55 -8.77
C LEU A 270 -9.68 -5.40 -7.70
N PHE A 271 -9.26 -5.36 -6.45
CA PHE A 271 -10.10 -5.06 -5.30
C PHE A 271 -10.02 -3.57 -4.99
N VAL A 272 -11.17 -2.91 -4.91
CA VAL A 272 -11.29 -1.46 -4.70
C VAL A 272 -12.08 -1.22 -3.42
N ALA A 273 -11.45 -0.64 -2.42
CA ALA A 273 -12.11 -0.25 -1.18
C ALA A 273 -12.98 0.99 -1.40
N ASN A 274 -14.23 0.94 -0.96
CA ASN A 274 -15.20 2.04 -1.05
C ASN A 274 -15.61 2.48 0.36
N PRO A 275 -14.86 3.42 0.98
CA PRO A 275 -15.04 3.79 2.39
C PRO A 275 -16.44 4.28 2.75
N GLU A 276 -17.08 5.04 1.88
CA GLU A 276 -18.40 5.62 2.17
C GLU A 276 -19.56 4.64 2.02
N SER A 277 -19.41 3.58 1.20
CA SER A 277 -20.44 2.53 1.06
C SER A 277 -20.20 1.31 1.94
N GLY A 278 -19.00 1.17 2.55
CA GLY A 278 -18.65 0.00 3.38
C GLY A 278 -18.48 -1.29 2.58
N GLU A 279 -18.07 -1.18 1.33
CA GLU A 279 -18.00 -2.26 0.36
C GLU A 279 -16.64 -2.33 -0.32
N VAL A 280 -16.37 -3.47 -0.93
CA VAL A 280 -15.28 -3.66 -1.89
C VAL A 280 -15.88 -3.98 -3.24
N THR A 281 -15.56 -3.17 -4.25
CA THR A 281 -15.83 -3.48 -5.65
C THR A 281 -14.70 -4.33 -6.19
N ILE A 282 -15.03 -5.41 -6.89
CA ILE A 282 -14.07 -6.34 -7.47
C ILE A 282 -14.20 -6.32 -8.98
N LEU A 283 -13.13 -5.96 -9.67
CA LEU A 283 -13.06 -5.93 -11.14
C LEU A 283 -12.20 -7.10 -11.62
N ASP A 284 -12.67 -7.75 -12.69
CA ASP A 284 -11.82 -8.61 -13.52
C ASP A 284 -10.87 -7.68 -14.31
N VAL A 285 -9.57 -7.87 -14.14
CA VAL A 285 -8.54 -6.99 -14.70
C VAL A 285 -8.47 -7.09 -16.23
N ASP A 286 -8.62 -8.30 -16.77
CA ASP A 286 -8.54 -8.53 -18.21
C ASP A 286 -9.84 -8.13 -18.92
N ALA A 287 -10.99 -8.50 -18.34
CA ALA A 287 -12.30 -8.11 -18.89
C ALA A 287 -12.66 -6.65 -18.61
N ARG A 288 -12.01 -6.00 -17.63
CA ARG A 288 -12.25 -4.62 -17.17
C ARG A 288 -13.72 -4.38 -16.77
N LYS A 289 -14.30 -5.36 -16.08
CA LYS A 289 -15.70 -5.35 -15.65
C LYS A 289 -15.81 -5.67 -14.17
N VAL A 290 -16.77 -5.05 -13.52
CA VAL A 290 -17.16 -5.41 -12.16
C VAL A 290 -17.75 -6.80 -12.17
N VAL A 291 -17.18 -7.70 -11.37
CA VAL A 291 -17.62 -9.10 -11.22
C VAL A 291 -18.31 -9.36 -9.90
N ALA A 292 -18.00 -8.56 -8.88
CA ALA A 292 -18.62 -8.66 -7.57
C ALA A 292 -18.56 -7.33 -6.80
N VAL A 293 -19.51 -7.15 -5.89
CA VAL A 293 -19.47 -6.13 -4.84
C VAL A 293 -19.71 -6.86 -3.52
N VAL A 294 -18.84 -6.65 -2.54
CA VAL A 294 -18.85 -7.36 -1.26
C VAL A 294 -18.94 -6.36 -0.12
N ALA A 295 -20.02 -6.43 0.65
CA ALA A 295 -20.13 -5.66 1.90
C ALA A 295 -19.12 -6.23 2.93
N VAL A 296 -18.27 -5.37 3.48
CA VAL A 296 -17.13 -5.78 4.33
C VAL A 296 -17.14 -5.16 5.72
N GLY A 297 -17.56 -3.93 5.89
CA GLY A 297 -17.56 -3.21 7.16
C GLY A 297 -17.47 -1.70 6.93
N ARG A 298 -17.35 -0.92 8.01
CA ARG A 298 -17.36 0.54 7.89
C ARG A 298 -15.97 1.08 7.57
N SER A 299 -15.93 1.91 6.51
CA SER A 299 -14.72 2.59 6.05
C SER A 299 -13.59 1.61 5.71
N PRO A 300 -13.75 0.73 4.69
CA PRO A 300 -12.64 -0.09 4.18
C PRO A 300 -11.57 0.82 3.57
N ILE A 301 -10.31 0.67 4.00
CA ILE A 301 -9.22 1.58 3.62
C ILE A 301 -7.95 0.88 3.16
N PHE A 302 -7.83 -0.42 3.36
CA PHE A 302 -6.64 -1.17 2.99
C PHE A 302 -7.01 -2.61 2.63
N ILE A 303 -6.32 -3.15 1.63
CA ILE A 303 -6.53 -4.51 1.13
C ILE A 303 -5.17 -5.16 0.92
N THR A 304 -5.05 -6.43 1.32
CA THR A 304 -3.88 -7.24 1.01
C THR A 304 -4.32 -8.68 0.76
N GLN A 305 -3.50 -9.44 0.05
CA GLN A 305 -3.76 -10.84 -0.27
C GLN A 305 -2.91 -11.76 0.62
N THR A 306 -3.45 -12.95 0.97
CA THR A 306 -2.64 -14.01 1.59
C THR A 306 -1.69 -14.62 0.54
N PRO A 307 -0.45 -15.01 0.93
CA PRO A 307 0.54 -15.54 -0.03
C PRO A 307 0.11 -16.83 -0.75
N ASP A 308 -0.79 -17.60 -0.15
CA ASP A 308 -1.41 -18.78 -0.76
C ASP A 308 -2.52 -18.44 -1.78
N ARG A 309 -2.79 -17.14 -1.99
CA ARG A 309 -3.80 -16.61 -2.92
C ARG A 309 -5.23 -17.13 -2.67
N GLN A 310 -5.55 -17.50 -1.43
CA GLN A 310 -6.89 -17.96 -1.09
C GLN A 310 -7.80 -16.86 -0.59
N TYR A 311 -7.23 -15.83 0.05
CA TYR A 311 -8.02 -14.77 0.69
C TYR A 311 -7.48 -13.38 0.39
N ALA A 312 -8.40 -12.43 0.20
CA ALA A 312 -8.13 -11.01 0.37
C ALA A 312 -8.54 -10.59 1.78
N LEU A 313 -7.69 -9.80 2.43
CA LEU A 313 -7.89 -9.25 3.77
C LEU A 313 -8.18 -7.77 3.63
N VAL A 314 -9.34 -7.32 4.09
CA VAL A 314 -9.79 -5.92 3.97
C VAL A 314 -9.86 -5.31 5.38
N LEU A 315 -9.17 -4.21 5.59
CA LEU A 315 -9.21 -3.49 6.87
C LEU A 315 -10.31 -2.44 6.85
N ASN A 316 -11.20 -2.50 7.82
CA ASN A 316 -12.30 -1.59 8.02
C ASN A 316 -12.00 -0.65 9.19
N ARG A 317 -11.62 0.59 8.87
CA ARG A 317 -11.07 1.55 9.82
C ARG A 317 -12.04 1.89 10.96
N ASP A 318 -13.30 2.16 10.62
CA ASP A 318 -14.27 2.69 11.59
C ASP A 318 -15.02 1.58 12.35
N SER A 319 -15.07 0.36 11.81
CA SER A 319 -15.57 -0.81 12.56
C SER A 319 -14.51 -1.54 13.35
N GLY A 320 -13.20 -1.27 13.09
CA GLY A 320 -12.11 -1.85 13.85
C GLY A 320 -11.88 -3.34 13.62
N ASP A 321 -12.23 -3.82 12.44
CA ASP A 321 -12.15 -5.22 12.06
C ASP A 321 -11.44 -5.44 10.73
N MET A 322 -11.13 -6.71 10.46
CA MET A 322 -10.60 -7.20 9.20
C MET A 322 -11.60 -8.18 8.59
N ALA A 323 -12.14 -7.84 7.43
CA ALA A 323 -12.95 -8.75 6.63
C ALA A 323 -12.05 -9.69 5.82
N VAL A 324 -12.41 -10.96 5.78
CA VAL A 324 -11.70 -12.01 5.02
C VAL A 324 -12.58 -12.41 3.84
N VAL A 325 -12.12 -12.18 2.62
CA VAL A 325 -12.85 -12.47 1.37
C VAL A 325 -12.20 -13.65 0.67
N ARG A 326 -12.99 -14.69 0.36
CA ARG A 326 -12.50 -15.86 -0.42
C ARG A 326 -12.35 -15.48 -1.88
N LEU A 327 -11.17 -15.68 -2.42
CA LEU A 327 -10.89 -15.38 -3.82
C LEU A 327 -11.56 -16.38 -4.76
N ALA A 328 -11.64 -17.66 -4.41
CA ALA A 328 -12.32 -18.68 -5.20
C ALA A 328 -13.83 -18.45 -5.37
N ALA A 329 -14.45 -17.67 -4.47
CA ALA A 329 -15.88 -17.31 -4.55
C ALA A 329 -16.14 -16.03 -5.37
N VAL A 330 -15.06 -15.33 -5.79
CA VAL A 330 -15.18 -14.15 -6.65
C VAL A 330 -15.52 -14.58 -8.06
N GLY A 331 -16.53 -13.95 -8.68
CA GLY A 331 -16.97 -14.26 -10.04
C GLY A 331 -17.82 -15.53 -10.17
N GLY A 332 -18.02 -16.31 -9.11
CA GLY A 332 -18.94 -17.45 -9.06
C GLY A 332 -18.64 -18.62 -9.99
N LYS A 333 -17.43 -18.69 -10.55
CA LYS A 333 -17.04 -19.72 -11.52
C LYS A 333 -16.71 -21.07 -10.86
N ARG A 334 -16.09 -21.06 -9.68
CA ARG A 334 -15.63 -22.28 -8.98
C ARG A 334 -16.33 -22.52 -7.67
N ASP A 335 -16.61 -21.49 -6.90
CA ASP A 335 -17.26 -21.56 -5.60
C ASP A 335 -18.51 -20.67 -5.59
N ARG A 336 -19.66 -21.26 -5.27
CA ARG A 336 -20.95 -20.54 -5.12
C ARG A 336 -21.19 -20.06 -3.70
N SER A 337 -20.24 -20.23 -2.80
CA SER A 337 -20.34 -19.69 -1.44
C SER A 337 -20.27 -18.18 -1.45
N ALA A 338 -20.72 -17.54 -0.37
CA ALA A 338 -20.57 -16.09 -0.22
C ALA A 338 -19.07 -15.71 -0.20
N PRO A 339 -18.65 -14.68 -0.94
CA PRO A 339 -17.26 -14.24 -0.94
C PRO A 339 -16.76 -13.84 0.44
N LEU A 340 -17.57 -13.12 1.25
CA LEU A 340 -17.21 -12.79 2.63
C LEU A 340 -17.19 -14.06 3.48
N PHE A 341 -16.01 -14.42 4.00
CA PHE A 341 -15.81 -15.61 4.81
C PHE A 341 -16.05 -15.35 6.29
N THR A 342 -15.40 -14.32 6.84
CA THR A 342 -15.50 -13.94 8.24
C THR A 342 -15.04 -12.52 8.47
N MET A 343 -15.38 -11.96 9.63
CA MET A 343 -14.88 -10.67 10.10
C MET A 343 -14.19 -10.86 11.44
N ILE A 344 -13.03 -10.28 11.61
CA ILE A 344 -12.16 -10.46 12.78
C ILE A 344 -11.95 -9.10 13.43
N PRO A 345 -12.41 -8.87 14.68
CA PRO A 345 -12.06 -7.68 15.42
C PRO A 345 -10.55 -7.59 15.63
N VAL A 346 -9.89 -6.57 15.07
CA VAL A 346 -8.43 -6.42 15.12
C VAL A 346 -7.96 -5.25 15.97
N GLY A 347 -8.86 -4.38 16.39
CA GLY A 347 -8.55 -3.23 17.26
C GLY A 347 -8.97 -1.89 16.66
N SER A 348 -8.58 -0.80 17.34
CA SER A 348 -9.06 0.55 16.99
C SER A 348 -8.26 1.18 15.85
N LYS A 349 -8.96 1.62 14.83
CA LYS A 349 -8.44 2.23 13.60
C LYS A 349 -7.31 1.44 12.93
N PRO A 350 -7.58 0.22 12.41
CA PRO A 350 -6.63 -0.47 11.57
C PRO A 350 -6.35 0.35 10.30
N VAL A 351 -5.06 0.49 9.93
CA VAL A 351 -4.66 1.38 8.82
C VAL A 351 -3.90 0.66 7.71
N CYS A 352 -3.15 -0.37 8.04
CA CYS A 352 -2.45 -1.19 7.06
C CYS A 352 -2.12 -2.58 7.65
N ALA A 353 -1.79 -3.52 6.80
CA ALA A 353 -1.38 -4.85 7.21
C ALA A 353 -0.29 -5.41 6.30
N THR A 354 0.45 -6.39 6.83
CA THR A 354 1.32 -7.26 6.06
C THR A 354 1.11 -8.71 6.48
N VAL A 355 1.27 -9.63 5.53
CA VAL A 355 1.10 -11.07 5.80
C VAL A 355 2.46 -11.75 5.77
N ARG A 356 2.70 -12.64 6.74
CA ARG A 356 3.95 -13.36 6.86
C ARG A 356 3.73 -14.83 7.25
N HIS A 357 4.42 -15.72 6.54
CA HIS A 357 4.60 -17.11 6.96
C HIS A 357 5.53 -17.16 8.19
N VAL A 358 5.27 -18.05 9.14
CA VAL A 358 6.06 -18.23 10.38
C VAL A 358 6.70 -19.62 10.41
#